data_6e877203627455d2e05543ae37acf522
#
_entry.id   6e877203627455d2e05543ae37acf522
#
_cell.length_a   1.000
_cell.length_b   1.000
_cell.length_c   1.000
_cell.angle_alpha   90.00
_cell.angle_beta   90.00
_cell.angle_gamma   90.00
#
_symmetry.space_group_name_H-M   'P 1'
#
loop_
_entity.id
_entity.type
_entity.pdbx_description
1 polymer ?
#
loop_
_entity_poly.entity_id
_entity_poly.type
_entity_poly.pdbx_seq_one_letter_code
_entity_poly.pdbx_strand_id
1 'polypeptide(L)'
;MMGTEGTGRSDNPLVNKLAANEATTCLPIRMSRSIHVLQMAKVAGFDSVYFDMEHGTFSLDDVSALSLAAWNMGLTPLVRVPNHSREHIVRTLDGGAAGIIVPQVSTAIEARAIVEAARFRPRGTRALAGASPPLGYAPISADAGSAILEARTLVIVMAETVEAIANADAICAVDGIDMILVGAGDLSDELGIHGQSGDPRIRAAFEAVAAACRRHGRWLGVAGVKQQPDVIRDLRSIGASFISASTDESLLLKAIITEAQNLAATFTGRAS
;
A
#
# COMPACT_ATOMS: atom_id res chain seq x y z
N MET A 1 12.62 25.12 19.51
CA MET A 1 11.45 24.94 20.37
C MET A 1 10.23 24.99 19.47
N MET A 2 9.66 23.86 19.13
CA MET A 2 8.32 23.79 18.54
C MET A 2 7.52 22.87 19.46
N GLY A 3 6.62 23.48 20.21
CA GLY A 3 5.68 22.79 21.07
C GLY A 3 4.66 22.06 20.19
N THR A 4 4.65 20.75 20.25
CA THR A 4 3.56 19.92 19.72
C THR A 4 2.48 19.81 20.78
N GLU A 5 1.58 20.80 20.84
CA GLU A 5 0.28 20.57 21.45
C GLU A 5 -0.47 19.56 20.57
N GLY A 6 -0.91 18.45 21.19
CA GLY A 6 -1.51 17.31 20.54
C GLY A 6 -2.83 17.64 19.83
N THR A 7 -2.74 17.94 18.57
CA THR A 7 -3.83 17.65 17.65
C THR A 7 -3.72 16.18 17.31
N GLY A 8 -4.71 15.33 17.57
CA GLY A 8 -4.66 13.86 17.35
C GLY A 8 -4.46 13.42 15.89
N ARG A 9 -3.64 14.15 15.13
CA ARG A 9 -3.26 13.91 13.76
C ARG A 9 -1.89 13.24 13.70
N SER A 10 -1.80 12.20 12.92
CA SER A 10 -0.51 11.60 12.52
C SER A 10 0.29 12.59 11.65
N ASP A 11 1.61 12.50 11.66
CA ASP A 11 2.45 13.20 10.68
C ASP A 11 2.46 12.48 9.31
N ASN A 12 1.75 11.35 9.17
CA ASN A 12 1.55 10.64 7.91
C ASN A 12 0.35 11.23 7.15
N PRO A 13 0.58 11.91 5.99
CA PRO A 13 -0.49 12.54 5.22
C PRO A 13 -1.55 11.55 4.73
N LEU A 14 -1.13 10.32 4.38
CA LEU A 14 -2.04 9.28 3.91
C LEU A 14 -3.01 8.85 5.02
N VAL A 15 -2.50 8.65 6.25
CA VAL A 15 -3.33 8.33 7.42
C VAL A 15 -4.39 9.42 7.65
N ASN A 16 -3.99 10.68 7.56
CA ASN A 16 -4.91 11.80 7.76
C ASN A 16 -6.03 11.86 6.72
N LYS A 17 -5.70 11.60 5.44
CA LYS A 17 -6.69 11.54 4.35
C LYS A 17 -7.65 10.36 4.52
N LEU A 18 -7.12 9.18 4.83
CA LEU A 18 -7.92 7.99 5.08
C LEU A 18 -8.88 8.20 6.28
N ALA A 19 -8.39 8.81 7.36
CA ALA A 19 -9.21 9.14 8.53
C ALA A 19 -10.32 10.18 8.22
N ALA A 20 -10.06 11.07 7.26
CA ALA A 20 -11.06 12.01 6.73
C ALA A 20 -12.02 11.38 5.70
N ASN A 21 -11.92 10.07 5.45
CA ASN A 21 -12.67 9.34 4.42
C ASN A 21 -12.46 9.88 2.99
N GLU A 22 -11.31 10.47 2.72
CA GLU A 22 -10.92 10.91 1.40
C GLU A 22 -10.46 9.73 0.54
N ALA A 23 -10.66 9.84 -0.78
CA ALA A 23 -10.06 8.90 -1.72
C ALA A 23 -8.57 9.18 -1.83
N THR A 24 -7.77 8.11 -1.78
CA THR A 24 -6.32 8.20 -1.87
C THR A 24 -5.79 7.31 -2.99
N THR A 25 -4.68 7.71 -3.58
CA THR A 25 -4.07 7.03 -4.72
C THR A 25 -2.64 6.59 -4.39
N CYS A 26 -2.26 5.43 -4.90
CA CYS A 26 -0.94 4.87 -4.73
C CYS A 26 -0.34 4.46 -6.07
N LEU A 27 0.92 4.82 -6.34
CA LEU A 27 1.68 4.34 -7.48
C LEU A 27 2.57 3.16 -7.05
N PRO A 28 2.30 1.94 -7.55
CA PRO A 28 3.21 0.81 -7.38
C PRO A 28 4.50 1.03 -8.19
N ILE A 29 5.64 0.87 -7.54
CA ILE A 29 6.95 0.96 -8.17
C ILE A 29 7.61 -0.42 -8.11
N ARG A 30 7.84 -1.02 -9.27
CA ARG A 30 8.41 -2.35 -9.42
C ARG A 30 9.77 -2.32 -10.10
N MET A 31 10.00 -1.36 -10.99
CA MET A 31 11.17 -1.29 -11.85
C MET A 31 12.13 -0.16 -11.48
N SER A 32 11.62 1.05 -11.28
CA SER A 32 12.46 2.25 -11.16
C SER A 32 13.12 2.37 -9.80
N ARG A 33 14.46 2.49 -9.79
CA ARG A 33 15.27 2.78 -8.60
C ARG A 33 15.70 4.24 -8.49
N SER A 34 15.27 5.05 -9.46
CA SER A 34 15.60 6.48 -9.47
C SER A 34 14.60 7.27 -8.63
N ILE A 35 15.10 8.23 -7.85
CA ILE A 35 14.25 9.20 -7.15
C ILE A 35 13.39 10.06 -8.09
N HIS A 36 13.72 10.10 -9.39
CA HIS A 36 12.94 10.84 -10.38
C HIS A 36 11.51 10.30 -10.51
N VAL A 37 11.30 8.98 -10.35
CA VAL A 37 9.94 8.42 -10.39
C VAL A 37 9.08 8.96 -9.24
N LEU A 38 9.69 9.25 -8.09
CA LEU A 38 8.99 9.85 -6.94
C LEU A 38 8.58 11.30 -7.22
N GLN A 39 9.46 12.07 -7.89
CA GLN A 39 9.14 13.43 -8.34
C GLN A 39 7.98 13.41 -9.34
N MET A 40 8.00 12.47 -10.30
CA MET A 40 6.92 12.28 -11.27
C MET A 40 5.60 11.91 -10.56
N ALA A 41 5.63 10.95 -9.63
CA ALA A 41 4.47 10.57 -8.83
C ALA A 41 3.88 11.76 -8.04
N LYS A 42 4.75 12.57 -7.43
CA LYS A 42 4.34 13.78 -6.70
C LYS A 42 3.68 14.81 -7.60
N VAL A 43 4.28 15.12 -8.74
CA VAL A 43 3.73 16.08 -9.74
C VAL A 43 2.41 15.56 -10.31
N ALA A 44 2.29 14.25 -10.50
CA ALA A 44 1.05 13.62 -10.98
C ALA A 44 -0.07 13.61 -9.91
N GLY A 45 0.23 13.97 -8.64
CA GLY A 45 -0.76 14.08 -7.58
C GLY A 45 -1.03 12.79 -6.80
N PHE A 46 -0.15 11.80 -6.87
CA PHE A 46 -0.26 10.62 -6.01
C PHE A 46 -0.06 10.97 -4.53
N ASP A 47 -0.78 10.29 -3.65
CA ASP A 47 -0.68 10.45 -2.19
C ASP A 47 0.42 9.57 -1.60
N SER A 48 0.65 8.43 -2.24
CA SER A 48 1.59 7.41 -1.77
C SER A 48 2.23 6.67 -2.94
N VAL A 49 3.32 6.01 -2.63
CA VAL A 49 3.96 5.02 -3.49
C VAL A 49 4.13 3.72 -2.70
N TYR A 50 4.15 2.56 -3.36
CA TYR A 50 4.70 1.39 -2.72
C TYR A 50 5.79 0.75 -3.58
N PHE A 51 6.87 0.34 -2.92
CA PHE A 51 7.95 -0.42 -3.52
C PHE A 51 7.65 -1.90 -3.41
N ASP A 52 7.69 -2.60 -4.53
CA ASP A 52 7.28 -3.99 -4.62
C ASP A 52 8.49 -4.92 -4.50
N MET A 53 8.66 -5.53 -3.30
CA MET A 53 9.71 -6.53 -3.07
C MET A 53 9.23 -7.97 -3.31
N GLU A 54 7.94 -8.18 -3.56
CA GLU A 54 7.39 -9.50 -3.88
C GLU A 54 7.65 -9.86 -5.34
N HIS A 55 7.28 -8.98 -6.28
CA HIS A 55 7.45 -9.20 -7.71
C HIS A 55 8.51 -8.31 -8.35
N GLY A 56 9.07 -7.38 -7.60
CA GLY A 56 10.19 -6.54 -7.99
C GLY A 56 11.52 -7.10 -7.48
N THR A 57 12.61 -6.54 -7.98
CA THR A 57 13.98 -6.95 -7.60
C THR A 57 14.65 -5.96 -6.65
N PHE A 58 13.88 -5.24 -5.84
CA PHE A 58 14.40 -4.30 -4.86
C PHE A 58 15.12 -5.01 -3.71
N SER A 59 16.28 -4.46 -3.34
CA SER A 59 16.95 -4.79 -2.08
C SER A 59 16.38 -3.97 -0.91
N LEU A 60 16.70 -4.35 0.32
CA LEU A 60 16.34 -3.54 1.50
C LEU A 60 17.01 -2.16 1.47
N ASP A 61 18.20 -2.04 0.90
CA ASP A 61 18.89 -0.76 0.77
C ASP A 61 18.19 0.15 -0.23
N ASP A 62 17.74 -0.40 -1.38
CA ASP A 62 16.93 0.35 -2.36
C ASP A 62 15.68 0.93 -1.71
N VAL A 63 14.88 0.05 -1.05
CA VAL A 63 13.61 0.49 -0.45
C VAL A 63 13.81 1.45 0.71
N SER A 64 14.87 1.32 1.48
CA SER A 64 15.21 2.26 2.55
C SER A 64 15.51 3.66 1.98
N ALA A 65 16.44 3.75 1.02
CA ALA A 65 16.80 5.02 0.40
C ALA A 65 15.61 5.71 -0.28
N LEU A 66 14.81 4.94 -1.05
CA LEU A 66 13.64 5.45 -1.76
C LEU A 66 12.51 5.84 -0.81
N SER A 67 12.32 5.10 0.30
CA SER A 67 11.31 5.44 1.32
C SER A 67 11.61 6.78 1.99
N LEU A 68 12.86 7.01 2.38
CA LEU A 68 13.29 8.28 2.97
C LEU A 68 13.15 9.43 1.97
N ALA A 69 13.50 9.21 0.70
CA ALA A 69 13.32 10.21 -0.35
C ALA A 69 11.84 10.53 -0.58
N ALA A 70 10.97 9.52 -0.68
CA ALA A 70 9.52 9.70 -0.85
C ALA A 70 8.90 10.48 0.31
N TRP A 71 9.27 10.12 1.54
CA TRP A 71 8.82 10.81 2.75
C TRP A 71 9.17 12.30 2.73
N ASN A 72 10.43 12.62 2.39
CA ASN A 72 10.89 14.01 2.30
C ASN A 72 10.22 14.81 1.16
N MET A 73 9.68 14.13 0.14
CA MET A 73 8.89 14.74 -0.95
C MET A 73 7.40 14.87 -0.59
N GLY A 74 6.97 14.41 0.59
CA GLY A 74 5.57 14.42 1.01
C GLY A 74 4.71 13.37 0.29
N LEU A 75 5.33 12.25 -0.10
CA LEU A 75 4.66 11.01 -0.50
C LEU A 75 4.76 10.01 0.64
N THR A 76 3.69 9.30 0.96
CA THR A 76 3.77 8.22 1.95
C THR A 76 4.40 6.97 1.33
N PRO A 77 5.61 6.55 1.77
CA PRO A 77 6.25 5.36 1.27
C PRO A 77 5.69 4.11 1.96
N LEU A 78 5.11 3.22 1.17
CA LEU A 78 4.73 1.87 1.58
C LEU A 78 5.69 0.86 0.94
N VAL A 79 5.79 -0.33 1.49
CA VAL A 79 6.57 -1.42 0.91
C VAL A 79 5.75 -2.69 0.92
N ARG A 80 5.59 -3.32 -0.25
CA ARG A 80 5.08 -4.68 -0.31
C ARG A 80 6.24 -5.63 -0.02
N VAL A 81 6.20 -6.25 1.16
CA VAL A 81 7.21 -7.22 1.58
C VAL A 81 7.07 -8.54 0.82
N PRO A 82 8.16 -9.32 0.64
CA PRO A 82 8.10 -10.53 -0.17
C PRO A 82 7.34 -11.69 0.47
N ASN A 83 7.12 -11.63 1.79
CA ASN A 83 6.43 -12.67 2.56
C ASN A 83 6.12 -12.18 3.99
N HIS A 84 5.57 -13.05 4.84
CA HIS A 84 5.19 -12.75 6.23
C HIS A 84 6.38 -12.75 7.21
N SER A 85 7.61 -12.83 6.74
CA SER A 85 8.79 -12.89 7.61
C SER A 85 8.91 -11.66 8.50
N ARG A 86 9.04 -11.91 9.80
CA ARG A 86 9.32 -10.86 10.79
C ARG A 86 10.54 -10.02 10.40
N GLU A 87 11.57 -10.65 9.83
CA GLU A 87 12.79 -9.95 9.41
C GLU A 87 12.48 -8.91 8.34
N HIS A 88 11.75 -9.27 7.29
CA HIS A 88 11.39 -8.34 6.23
C HIS A 88 10.52 -7.21 6.76
N ILE A 89 9.51 -7.52 7.57
CA ILE A 89 8.60 -6.52 8.17
C ILE A 89 9.38 -5.50 8.99
N VAL A 90 10.19 -5.98 9.95
CA VAL A 90 10.91 -5.09 10.88
C VAL A 90 11.93 -4.25 10.15
N ARG A 91 12.80 -4.88 9.31
CA ARG A 91 13.88 -4.15 8.61
C ARG A 91 13.34 -3.13 7.61
N THR A 92 12.24 -3.43 6.96
CA THR A 92 11.57 -2.49 6.05
C THR A 92 11.07 -1.25 6.80
N LEU A 93 10.39 -1.43 7.93
CA LEU A 93 9.91 -0.32 8.74
C LEU A 93 11.05 0.46 9.40
N ASP A 94 12.11 -0.22 9.85
CA ASP A 94 13.30 0.43 10.43
C ASP A 94 14.10 1.19 9.36
N GLY A 95 14.02 0.76 8.10
CA GLY A 95 14.61 1.43 6.96
C GLY A 95 13.90 2.71 6.52
N GLY A 96 12.71 3.00 7.03
CA GLY A 96 12.01 4.28 6.75
C GLY A 96 10.68 4.16 6.01
N ALA A 97 10.20 2.95 5.74
CA ALA A 97 8.84 2.78 5.23
C ALA A 97 7.82 3.27 6.26
N ALA A 98 6.80 4.00 5.80
CA ALA A 98 5.69 4.46 6.62
C ALA A 98 4.54 3.44 6.69
N GLY A 99 4.73 2.28 6.09
CA GLY A 99 3.82 1.15 6.19
C GLY A 99 4.29 -0.03 5.36
N ILE A 100 3.68 -1.17 5.64
CA ILE A 100 3.91 -2.42 4.93
C ILE A 100 2.63 -2.88 4.25
N ILE A 101 2.78 -3.53 3.10
CA ILE A 101 1.74 -4.31 2.44
C ILE A 101 2.21 -5.76 2.49
N VAL A 102 1.47 -6.63 3.17
CA VAL A 102 1.84 -8.03 3.32
C VAL A 102 0.94 -8.87 2.42
N PRO A 103 1.50 -9.59 1.42
CA PRO A 103 0.73 -10.37 0.46
C PRO A 103 0.18 -11.64 1.08
N GLN A 104 -0.81 -12.26 0.43
CA GLN A 104 -1.31 -13.63 0.67
C GLN A 104 -1.72 -13.92 2.13
N VAL A 105 -2.36 -12.98 2.80
CA VAL A 105 -2.85 -13.16 4.17
C VAL A 105 -4.25 -13.76 4.13
N SER A 106 -4.37 -15.02 4.51
CA SER A 106 -5.62 -15.78 4.42
C SER A 106 -6.27 -16.05 5.78
N THR A 107 -5.56 -15.83 6.89
CA THR A 107 -6.05 -16.17 8.23
C THR A 107 -5.81 -15.07 9.28
N ALA A 108 -6.64 -15.03 10.31
CA ALA A 108 -6.42 -14.16 11.46
C ALA A 108 -5.15 -14.51 12.27
N ILE A 109 -4.64 -15.75 12.15
CA ILE A 109 -3.39 -16.17 12.80
C ILE A 109 -2.22 -15.47 12.12
N GLU A 110 -2.16 -15.49 10.80
CA GLU A 110 -1.16 -14.77 10.01
C GLU A 110 -1.23 -13.26 10.26
N ALA A 111 -2.45 -12.68 10.23
CA ALA A 111 -2.65 -11.27 10.53
C ALA A 111 -2.12 -10.88 11.92
N ARG A 112 -2.34 -11.71 12.96
CA ARG A 112 -1.77 -11.47 14.30
C ARG A 112 -0.24 -11.51 14.31
N ALA A 113 0.37 -12.47 13.63
CA ALA A 113 1.82 -12.58 13.56
C ALA A 113 2.44 -11.35 12.85
N ILE A 114 1.79 -10.83 11.81
CA ILE A 114 2.19 -9.61 11.10
C ILE A 114 2.10 -8.40 12.05
N VAL A 115 1.00 -8.25 12.76
CA VAL A 115 0.82 -7.17 13.74
C VAL A 115 1.88 -7.25 14.83
N GLU A 116 2.13 -8.44 15.37
CA GLU A 116 3.16 -8.66 16.38
C GLU A 116 4.56 -8.22 15.90
N ALA A 117 4.88 -8.45 14.63
CA ALA A 117 6.14 -8.02 14.04
C ALA A 117 6.21 -6.50 13.79
N ALA A 118 5.09 -5.88 13.35
CA ALA A 118 5.06 -4.50 12.87
C ALA A 118 4.86 -3.47 13.98
N ARG A 119 4.12 -3.83 15.06
CA ARG A 119 3.69 -2.91 16.12
C ARG A 119 4.62 -2.94 17.32
N PHE A 120 4.70 -1.81 18.04
CA PHE A 120 5.35 -1.72 19.33
C PHE A 120 4.45 -2.28 20.45
N ARG A 121 5.01 -2.49 21.64
CA ARG A 121 4.25 -2.86 22.82
C ARG A 121 3.18 -1.81 23.14
N PRO A 122 1.98 -2.19 23.61
CA PRO A 122 1.54 -3.54 23.98
C PRO A 122 1.01 -4.38 22.81
N ARG A 123 0.77 -3.82 21.61
CA ARG A 123 0.14 -4.50 20.47
C ARG A 123 1.06 -5.47 19.73
N GLY A 124 2.36 -5.28 19.83
CA GLY A 124 3.35 -6.12 19.17
C GLY A 124 4.64 -6.22 19.96
N THR A 125 5.67 -6.74 19.29
CA THR A 125 6.99 -7.00 19.89
C THR A 125 8.13 -6.30 19.13
N ARG A 126 7.82 -5.37 18.20
CA ARG A 126 8.85 -4.56 17.54
C ARG A 126 9.59 -3.74 18.59
N ALA A 127 10.93 -3.72 18.48
CA ALA A 127 11.78 -2.91 19.33
C ALA A 127 12.18 -1.63 18.61
N LEU A 128 12.30 -0.52 19.32
CA LEU A 128 12.85 0.71 18.77
C LEU A 128 14.37 0.60 18.72
N ALA A 129 14.96 0.84 17.56
CA ALA A 129 16.41 0.86 17.35
C ALA A 129 17.10 2.18 17.78
N GLY A 130 16.46 2.98 18.63
CA GLY A 130 16.98 4.29 19.06
C GLY A 130 16.85 5.36 17.98
N ALA A 131 17.86 6.23 17.86
CA ALA A 131 17.92 7.20 16.76
C ALA A 131 18.00 6.46 15.42
N SER A 132 16.97 6.58 14.60
CA SER A 132 16.78 5.76 13.40
C SER A 132 16.39 6.60 12.19
N PRO A 133 16.56 6.08 10.96
CA PRO A 133 16.22 6.79 9.72
C PRO A 133 14.81 7.36 9.70
N PRO A 134 13.75 6.61 10.06
CA PRO A 134 12.38 7.15 10.03
C PRO A 134 12.11 8.27 11.05
N LEU A 135 12.99 8.43 12.04
CA LEU A 135 12.94 9.53 13.01
C LEU A 135 13.91 10.66 12.68
N GLY A 136 14.57 10.61 11.50
CA GLY A 136 15.58 11.60 11.10
C GLY A 136 16.76 11.68 12.06
N TYR A 137 17.06 10.59 12.77
CA TYR A 137 18.10 10.50 13.81
C TYR A 137 17.94 11.52 14.94
N ALA A 138 16.70 12.04 15.15
CA ALA A 138 16.42 12.98 16.23
C ALA A 138 16.73 12.37 17.61
N PRO A 139 17.34 13.13 18.53
CA PRO A 139 17.63 12.69 19.89
C PRO A 139 16.34 12.74 20.75
N ILE A 140 15.48 11.74 20.59
CA ILE A 140 14.20 11.61 21.31
C ILE A 140 14.20 10.36 22.20
N SER A 141 13.34 10.36 23.22
CA SER A 141 13.19 9.20 24.09
C SER A 141 12.58 8.00 23.33
N ALA A 142 12.83 6.80 23.82
CA ALA A 142 12.28 5.59 23.21
C ALA A 142 10.75 5.60 23.18
N ASP A 143 10.10 6.07 24.24
CA ASP A 143 8.64 6.17 24.32
C ASP A 143 8.09 7.16 23.29
N ALA A 144 8.66 8.35 23.17
CA ALA A 144 8.25 9.34 22.17
C ALA A 144 8.50 8.83 20.74
N GLY A 145 9.63 8.19 20.48
CA GLY A 145 9.96 7.63 19.18
C GLY A 145 9.02 6.51 18.77
N SER A 146 8.73 5.57 19.69
CA SER A 146 7.78 4.50 19.42
C SER A 146 6.36 5.02 19.18
N ALA A 147 5.92 6.03 19.94
CA ALA A 147 4.59 6.64 19.76
C ALA A 147 4.46 7.32 18.38
N ILE A 148 5.49 8.06 17.94
CA ILE A 148 5.51 8.69 16.61
C ILE A 148 5.44 7.63 15.51
N LEU A 149 6.30 6.60 15.59
CA LEU A 149 6.32 5.54 14.58
C LEU A 149 5.03 4.72 14.58
N GLU A 150 4.45 4.46 15.74
CA GLU A 150 3.17 3.76 15.86
C GLU A 150 2.04 4.52 15.16
N ALA A 151 1.94 5.83 15.37
CA ALA A 151 0.94 6.69 14.75
C ALA A 151 1.16 6.86 13.23
N ARG A 152 2.39 6.72 12.75
CA ARG A 152 2.78 6.86 11.35
C ARG A 152 2.58 5.59 10.55
N THR A 153 2.81 4.42 11.18
CA THR A 153 2.90 3.13 10.49
C THR A 153 1.53 2.61 10.08
N LEU A 154 1.39 2.24 8.80
CA LEU A 154 0.26 1.49 8.26
C LEU A 154 0.60 0.00 8.12
N VAL A 155 -0.24 -0.86 8.69
CA VAL A 155 -0.19 -2.31 8.51
C VAL A 155 -1.32 -2.72 7.58
N ILE A 156 -0.96 -3.03 6.35
CA ILE A 156 -1.88 -3.38 5.28
C ILE A 156 -1.69 -4.85 4.95
N VAL A 157 -2.76 -5.64 4.94
CA VAL A 157 -2.73 -7.04 4.54
C VAL A 157 -3.50 -7.24 3.24
N MET A 158 -2.99 -8.08 2.33
CA MET A 158 -3.67 -8.35 1.07
C MET A 158 -4.59 -9.57 1.22
N ALA A 159 -5.85 -9.37 0.83
CA ALA A 159 -6.84 -10.42 0.67
C ALA A 159 -6.98 -10.71 -0.84
N GLU A 160 -6.35 -11.77 -1.29
CA GLU A 160 -6.22 -12.11 -2.71
C GLU A 160 -6.44 -13.60 -3.00
N THR A 161 -6.97 -14.33 -1.99
CA THR A 161 -7.37 -15.73 -2.09
C THR A 161 -8.84 -15.89 -1.70
N VAL A 162 -9.47 -16.96 -2.17
CA VAL A 162 -10.86 -17.31 -1.78
C VAL A 162 -10.96 -17.51 -0.26
N GLU A 163 -9.94 -18.11 0.34
CA GLU A 163 -9.85 -18.29 1.79
C GLU A 163 -9.77 -16.95 2.53
N ALA A 164 -8.95 -16.00 2.05
CA ALA A 164 -8.85 -14.66 2.63
C ALA A 164 -10.19 -13.93 2.63
N ILE A 165 -10.95 -14.03 1.53
CA ILE A 165 -12.27 -13.42 1.40
C ILE A 165 -13.25 -14.05 2.40
N ALA A 166 -13.24 -15.37 2.54
CA ALA A 166 -14.09 -16.08 3.51
C ALA A 166 -13.74 -15.70 4.96
N ASN A 167 -12.47 -15.45 5.24
CA ASN A 167 -11.95 -15.10 6.57
C ASN A 167 -11.87 -13.59 6.82
N ALA A 168 -12.36 -12.74 5.90
CA ALA A 168 -12.18 -11.29 5.96
C ALA A 168 -12.63 -10.67 7.31
N ASP A 169 -13.72 -11.15 7.88
CA ASP A 169 -14.22 -10.67 9.17
C ASP A 169 -13.24 -10.96 10.31
N ALA A 170 -12.73 -12.17 10.36
CA ALA A 170 -11.76 -12.60 11.39
C ALA A 170 -10.40 -11.87 11.23
N ILE A 171 -9.98 -11.58 9.99
CA ILE A 171 -8.77 -10.82 9.71
C ILE A 171 -8.96 -9.35 10.13
N CYS A 172 -10.06 -8.72 9.76
CA CYS A 172 -10.40 -7.34 10.14
C CYS A 172 -10.53 -7.15 11.65
N ALA A 173 -10.95 -8.19 12.40
CA ALA A 173 -11.07 -8.16 13.86
C ALA A 173 -9.71 -8.09 14.57
N VAL A 174 -8.60 -8.38 13.90
CA VAL A 174 -7.27 -8.32 14.50
C VAL A 174 -6.91 -6.86 14.79
N ASP A 175 -6.72 -6.54 16.07
CA ASP A 175 -6.26 -5.20 16.46
C ASP A 175 -4.84 -4.95 15.96
N GLY A 176 -4.61 -3.77 15.36
CA GLY A 176 -3.34 -3.37 14.77
C GLY A 176 -3.26 -3.52 13.25
N ILE A 177 -4.23 -4.18 12.60
CA ILE A 177 -4.44 -4.06 11.15
C ILE A 177 -5.14 -2.72 10.86
N ASP A 178 -4.69 -1.98 9.87
CA ASP A 178 -5.28 -0.71 9.48
C ASP A 178 -6.15 -0.84 8.22
N MET A 179 -5.70 -1.64 7.25
CA MET A 179 -6.33 -1.73 5.94
C MET A 179 -6.31 -3.17 5.41
N ILE A 180 -7.38 -3.56 4.74
CA ILE A 180 -7.39 -4.75 3.88
C ILE A 180 -7.29 -4.27 2.43
N LEU A 181 -6.28 -4.71 1.71
CA LEU A 181 -6.06 -4.44 0.29
C LEU A 181 -6.50 -5.67 -0.52
N VAL A 182 -7.58 -5.55 -1.28
CA VAL A 182 -8.03 -6.66 -2.12
C VAL A 182 -7.25 -6.66 -3.43
N GLY A 183 -6.54 -7.76 -3.70
CA GLY A 183 -5.79 -8.03 -4.93
C GLY A 183 -6.67 -8.73 -5.98
N ALA A 184 -7.28 -7.96 -6.89
CA ALA A 184 -8.20 -8.53 -7.90
C ALA A 184 -7.50 -9.42 -8.93
N GLY A 185 -6.21 -9.23 -9.17
CA GLY A 185 -5.42 -10.05 -10.09
C GLY A 185 -5.37 -11.50 -9.63
N ASP A 186 -4.70 -11.75 -8.49
CA ASP A 186 -4.50 -13.10 -7.97
C ASP A 186 -5.82 -13.78 -7.59
N LEU A 187 -6.77 -13.01 -7.04
CA LEU A 187 -8.11 -13.53 -6.78
C LEU A 187 -8.81 -13.99 -8.07
N SER A 188 -8.66 -13.25 -9.19
CA SER A 188 -9.22 -13.67 -10.48
C SER A 188 -8.59 -14.95 -11.01
N ASP A 189 -7.30 -15.12 -10.76
CA ASP A 189 -6.56 -16.31 -11.17
C ASP A 189 -6.99 -17.54 -10.37
N GLU A 190 -7.12 -17.40 -9.04
CA GLU A 190 -7.62 -18.50 -8.18
C GLU A 190 -9.08 -18.90 -8.52
N LEU A 191 -9.90 -17.92 -8.91
CA LEU A 191 -11.28 -18.17 -9.36
C LEU A 191 -11.38 -18.74 -10.78
N GLY A 192 -10.27 -18.89 -11.51
CA GLY A 192 -10.23 -19.36 -12.89
C GLY A 192 -10.83 -18.38 -13.91
N ILE A 193 -10.80 -17.07 -13.60
CA ILE A 193 -11.33 -15.98 -14.44
C ILE A 193 -10.24 -14.97 -14.78
N HIS A 194 -9.07 -15.43 -15.12
CA HIS A 194 -7.87 -14.64 -15.37
C HIS A 194 -8.13 -13.28 -16.04
N GLY A 195 -7.75 -12.18 -15.38
CA GLY A 195 -7.85 -10.83 -15.91
C GLY A 195 -9.27 -10.26 -16.04
N GLN A 196 -10.31 -10.98 -15.60
CA GLN A 196 -11.71 -10.55 -15.65
C GLN A 196 -12.11 -9.81 -14.36
N SER A 197 -11.44 -8.71 -14.06
CA SER A 197 -11.70 -7.91 -12.84
C SER A 197 -13.13 -7.34 -12.74
N GLY A 198 -13.94 -7.43 -13.81
CA GLY A 198 -15.35 -7.08 -13.84
C GLY A 198 -16.31 -8.24 -13.59
N ASP A 199 -15.82 -9.45 -13.33
CA ASP A 199 -16.68 -10.61 -13.03
C ASP A 199 -17.50 -10.38 -11.74
N PRO A 200 -18.78 -10.75 -11.68
CA PRO A 200 -19.60 -10.59 -10.48
C PRO A 200 -19.02 -11.24 -9.21
N ARG A 201 -18.23 -12.30 -9.35
CA ARG A 201 -17.55 -12.96 -8.20
C ARG A 201 -16.50 -12.05 -7.57
N ILE A 202 -15.75 -11.32 -8.38
CA ILE A 202 -14.80 -10.31 -7.90
C ILE A 202 -15.54 -9.19 -7.18
N ARG A 203 -16.65 -8.72 -7.74
CA ARG A 203 -17.50 -7.72 -7.10
C ARG A 203 -18.03 -8.19 -5.75
N ALA A 204 -18.55 -9.41 -5.67
CA ALA A 204 -19.03 -9.99 -4.42
C ALA A 204 -17.93 -10.10 -3.37
N ALA A 205 -16.70 -10.44 -3.77
CA ALA A 205 -15.55 -10.45 -2.87
C ALA A 205 -15.23 -9.06 -2.30
N PHE A 206 -15.21 -8.02 -3.14
CA PHE A 206 -15.05 -6.64 -2.67
C PHE A 206 -16.14 -6.23 -1.68
N GLU A 207 -17.39 -6.56 -1.94
CA GLU A 207 -18.53 -6.25 -1.05
C GLU A 207 -18.40 -6.97 0.30
N ALA A 208 -17.98 -8.24 0.31
CA ALA A 208 -17.77 -9.01 1.52
C ALA A 208 -16.66 -8.39 2.39
N VAL A 209 -15.51 -8.07 1.80
CA VAL A 209 -14.40 -7.41 2.50
C VAL A 209 -14.80 -6.00 2.96
N ALA A 210 -15.50 -5.23 2.13
CA ALA A 210 -16.01 -3.90 2.49
C ALA A 210 -16.92 -3.95 3.73
N ALA A 211 -17.80 -4.96 3.80
CA ALA A 211 -18.67 -5.17 4.94
C ALA A 211 -17.87 -5.50 6.22
N ALA A 212 -16.85 -6.35 6.11
CA ALA A 212 -15.96 -6.67 7.22
C ALA A 212 -15.16 -5.43 7.68
N CYS A 213 -14.58 -4.68 6.75
CA CYS A 213 -13.85 -3.44 7.05
C CYS A 213 -14.74 -2.44 7.82
N ARG A 214 -15.98 -2.23 7.38
CA ARG A 214 -16.92 -1.32 8.09
C ARG A 214 -17.22 -1.77 9.51
N ARG A 215 -17.44 -3.08 9.74
CA ARG A 215 -17.73 -3.60 11.09
C ARG A 215 -16.59 -3.38 12.07
N HIS A 216 -15.35 -3.47 11.59
CA HIS A 216 -14.15 -3.42 12.42
C HIS A 216 -13.40 -2.08 12.33
N GLY A 217 -13.95 -1.08 11.61
CA GLY A 217 -13.31 0.23 11.46
C GLY A 217 -11.97 0.17 10.72
N ARG A 218 -11.85 -0.73 9.71
CA ARG A 218 -10.66 -0.83 8.86
C ARG A 218 -10.90 -0.16 7.53
N TRP A 219 -9.83 0.33 6.89
CA TRP A 219 -9.91 0.88 5.54
C TRP A 219 -9.94 -0.23 4.51
N LEU A 220 -10.64 0.02 3.41
CA LEU A 220 -10.65 -0.85 2.23
C LEU A 220 -9.76 -0.24 1.15
N GLY A 221 -8.76 -1.02 0.73
CA GLY A 221 -7.94 -0.75 -0.45
C GLY A 221 -8.25 -1.71 -1.59
N VAL A 222 -7.99 -1.28 -2.81
CA VAL A 222 -8.14 -2.12 -4.01
C VAL A 222 -6.93 -2.01 -4.92
N ALA A 223 -6.51 -3.16 -5.48
CA ALA A 223 -5.41 -3.31 -6.42
C ALA A 223 -5.80 -4.26 -7.56
N GLY A 224 -5.11 -4.18 -8.70
CA GLY A 224 -5.33 -5.10 -9.83
C GLY A 224 -6.63 -4.85 -10.60
N VAL A 225 -7.28 -3.71 -10.44
CA VAL A 225 -8.52 -3.35 -11.16
C VAL A 225 -8.23 -2.43 -12.35
N LYS A 226 -9.12 -2.47 -13.35
CA LYS A 226 -9.06 -1.54 -14.48
C LYS A 226 -9.27 -0.11 -13.99
N GLN A 227 -8.38 0.80 -14.40
CA GLN A 227 -8.42 2.23 -14.05
C GLN A 227 -9.46 2.97 -14.92
N GLN A 228 -10.71 2.50 -14.90
CA GLN A 228 -11.84 3.11 -15.60
C GLN A 228 -12.68 3.91 -14.59
N PRO A 229 -13.13 5.13 -14.95
CA PRO A 229 -13.86 5.99 -14.02
C PRO A 229 -15.08 5.33 -13.37
N ASP A 230 -15.81 4.51 -14.14
CA ASP A 230 -17.01 3.82 -13.65
C ASP A 230 -16.66 2.75 -12.61
N VAL A 231 -15.62 1.96 -12.86
CA VAL A 231 -15.12 0.94 -11.92
C VAL A 231 -14.66 1.60 -10.62
N ILE A 232 -13.91 2.68 -10.71
CA ILE A 232 -13.42 3.39 -9.53
C ILE A 232 -14.56 4.02 -8.73
N ARG A 233 -15.55 4.64 -9.40
CA ARG A 233 -16.75 5.18 -8.72
C ARG A 233 -17.53 4.10 -8.00
N ASP A 234 -17.69 2.95 -8.64
CA ASP A 234 -18.39 1.81 -8.08
C ASP A 234 -17.69 1.27 -6.83
N LEU A 235 -16.35 1.08 -6.88
CA LEU A 235 -15.55 0.68 -5.73
C LEU A 235 -15.60 1.71 -4.59
N ARG A 236 -15.57 3.02 -4.91
CA ARG A 236 -15.76 4.08 -3.91
C ARG A 236 -17.13 3.98 -3.23
N SER A 237 -18.18 3.64 -3.97
CA SER A 237 -19.54 3.52 -3.41
C SER A 237 -19.67 2.44 -2.33
N ILE A 238 -18.83 1.41 -2.37
CA ILE A 238 -18.79 0.36 -1.34
C ILE A 238 -17.78 0.64 -0.22
N GLY A 239 -17.04 1.75 -0.28
CA GLY A 239 -16.16 2.21 0.79
C GLY A 239 -14.66 2.09 0.50
N ALA A 240 -14.24 1.75 -0.72
CA ALA A 240 -12.82 1.76 -1.06
C ALA A 240 -12.25 3.18 -0.93
N SER A 241 -11.23 3.34 -0.09
CA SER A 241 -10.59 4.63 0.19
C SER A 241 -9.14 4.70 -0.32
N PHE A 242 -8.55 3.56 -0.68
CA PHE A 242 -7.20 3.47 -1.20
C PHE A 242 -7.21 2.73 -2.55
N ILE A 243 -6.76 3.41 -3.61
CA ILE A 243 -6.74 2.86 -4.97
C ILE A 243 -5.30 2.74 -5.44
N SER A 244 -4.88 1.49 -5.67
CA SER A 244 -3.59 1.22 -6.29
C SER A 244 -3.68 1.36 -7.81
N ALA A 245 -2.81 2.18 -8.38
CA ALA A 245 -2.70 2.38 -9.84
C ALA A 245 -2.01 1.19 -10.54
N SER A 246 -1.80 1.33 -11.84
CA SER A 246 -0.89 0.43 -12.59
C SER A 246 0.55 0.66 -12.15
N THR A 247 1.41 -0.36 -12.30
CA THR A 247 2.84 -0.24 -11.97
C THR A 247 3.57 0.73 -12.90
N ASP A 248 4.67 1.31 -12.41
CA ASP A 248 5.56 2.18 -13.22
C ASP A 248 6.02 1.49 -14.51
N GLU A 249 6.35 0.21 -14.44
CA GLU A 249 6.72 -0.66 -15.56
C GLU A 249 5.58 -0.74 -16.61
N SER A 250 4.35 -1.02 -16.17
CA SER A 250 3.19 -1.13 -17.05
C SER A 250 2.83 0.21 -17.70
N LEU A 251 2.95 1.32 -16.95
CA LEU A 251 2.70 2.65 -17.47
C LEU A 251 3.73 3.03 -18.53
N LEU A 252 5.01 2.78 -18.28
CA LEU A 252 6.10 3.06 -19.22
C LEU A 252 5.96 2.20 -20.48
N LEU A 253 5.71 0.89 -20.36
CA LEU A 253 5.51 0.02 -21.50
C LEU A 253 4.36 0.49 -22.39
N LYS A 254 3.23 0.84 -21.78
CA LYS A 254 2.07 1.38 -22.52
C LYS A 254 2.43 2.67 -23.27
N ALA A 255 3.16 3.58 -22.66
CA ALA A 255 3.58 4.84 -23.30
C ALA A 255 4.53 4.57 -24.47
N ILE A 256 5.50 3.67 -24.32
CA ILE A 256 6.45 3.29 -25.38
C ILE A 256 5.72 2.66 -26.57
N ILE A 257 4.78 1.74 -26.33
CA ILE A 257 3.99 1.09 -27.38
C ILE A 257 3.16 2.14 -28.14
N THR A 258 2.48 3.03 -27.39
CA THR A 258 1.66 4.09 -28.00
C THR A 258 2.50 5.00 -28.90
N GLU A 259 3.67 5.44 -28.42
CA GLU A 259 4.57 6.29 -29.19
C GLU A 259 5.07 5.60 -30.46
N ALA A 260 5.50 4.34 -30.36
CA ALA A 260 5.94 3.56 -31.52
C ALA A 260 4.83 3.38 -32.57
N GLN A 261 3.59 3.14 -32.13
CA GLN A 261 2.43 3.02 -33.02
C GLN A 261 2.11 4.35 -33.72
N ASN A 262 2.14 5.47 -33.00
CA ASN A 262 1.91 6.80 -33.56
C ASN A 262 2.94 7.14 -34.65
N LEU A 263 4.22 6.87 -34.38
CA LEU A 263 5.28 7.08 -35.36
C LEU A 263 5.08 6.20 -36.61
N ALA A 264 4.80 4.90 -36.42
CA ALA A 264 4.54 3.98 -37.52
C ALA A 264 3.33 4.41 -38.38
N ALA A 265 2.25 4.85 -37.76
CA ALA A 265 1.06 5.35 -38.44
C ALA A 265 1.39 6.60 -39.29
N THR A 266 2.21 7.51 -38.77
CA THR A 266 2.66 8.71 -39.48
C THR A 266 3.45 8.35 -40.75
N PHE A 267 4.34 7.36 -40.68
CA PHE A 267 5.13 6.93 -41.88
C PHE A 267 4.30 6.18 -42.92
N THR A 268 3.22 5.51 -42.53
CA THR A 268 2.37 4.74 -43.44
C THR A 268 1.17 5.51 -44.00
N GLY A 269 0.99 6.78 -43.58
CA GLY A 269 -0.13 7.62 -43.99
C GLY A 269 -1.48 7.16 -43.52
N ARG A 270 -1.55 6.23 -42.51
CA ARG A 270 -2.78 5.81 -41.88
C ARG A 270 -2.98 6.64 -40.63
N ALA A 271 -3.85 7.66 -40.73
CA ALA A 271 -4.38 8.33 -39.55
C ALA A 271 -5.18 7.32 -38.68
N SER A 272 -4.93 7.33 -37.39
CA SER A 272 -5.66 6.53 -36.39
C SER A 272 -7.10 7.05 -36.19
#